data_7d6ea9d1016eb19d60a8e9057febc5bb
#
_entry.id   7d6ea9d1016eb19d60a8e9057febc5bb
#
_cell.length_a   1.000
_cell.length_b   1.000
_cell.length_c   1.000
_cell.angle_alpha   90.00
_cell.angle_beta   90.00
_cell.angle_gamma   90.00
#
_symmetry.space_group_name_H-M   'P 1'
#
loop_
_entity.id
_entity.type
_entity.pdbx_description
1 polymer ?
#
loop_
_entity_poly.entity_id
_entity_poly.type
_entity_poly.pdbx_seq_one_letter_code
_entity_poly.pdbx_strand_id
1 'polypeptide(L)'
;MIELLTADTPNGKKISIMLEEIKFDYKVTKINILKDEQFKPEFKKLSPFSKIPVIIDHDTKTSLFESGAILIYLGEKSGKFYNKSQRTIIN
;
A
#
# COMPACT_ATOMS: atom_id res chain seq x y z
N MET A 1 -2.70 5.07 11.65
CA MET A 1 -1.32 4.98 11.12
C MET A 1 -1.24 3.89 10.06
N ILE A 2 -0.55 4.18 8.99
CA ILE A 2 -0.38 3.24 7.87
C ILE A 2 0.92 2.47 8.06
N GLU A 3 0.87 1.17 7.84
CA GLU A 3 2.09 0.37 7.76
C GLU A 3 2.27 -0.11 6.33
N LEU A 4 3.42 0.19 5.75
CA LEU A 4 3.76 -0.24 4.40
C LEU A 4 4.72 -1.43 4.48
N LEU A 5 4.27 -2.59 4.02
CA LEU A 5 5.10 -3.79 3.90
C LEU A 5 5.58 -3.86 2.47
N THR A 6 6.88 -3.68 2.27
CA THR A 6 7.41 -3.48 0.92
C THR A 6 8.84 -4.00 0.79
N ALA A 7 9.31 -4.04 -0.45
CA ALA A 7 10.70 -4.28 -0.79
C ALA A 7 11.11 -3.22 -1.80
N ASP A 8 12.38 -3.23 -2.19
CA ASP A 8 12.90 -2.26 -3.15
C ASP A 8 12.46 -2.64 -4.57
N THR A 9 11.20 -2.35 -4.86
CA THR A 9 10.57 -2.64 -6.15
C THR A 9 9.90 -1.37 -6.69
N PRO A 10 9.68 -1.27 -8.02
CA PRO A 10 8.99 -0.10 -8.58
C PRO A 10 7.60 0.12 -7.97
N ASN A 11 6.83 -0.94 -7.76
CA ASN A 11 5.49 -0.81 -7.17
C ASN A 11 5.55 -0.37 -5.72
N GLY A 12 6.52 -0.87 -4.95
CA GLY A 12 6.74 -0.42 -3.58
C GLY A 12 7.09 1.05 -3.51
N LYS A 13 7.95 1.49 -4.42
CA LYS A 13 8.37 2.90 -4.49
C LYS A 13 7.21 3.83 -4.81
N LYS A 14 6.29 3.42 -5.67
CA LYS A 14 5.08 4.21 -5.97
C LYS A 14 4.29 4.52 -4.71
N ILE A 15 4.12 3.54 -3.85
CA ILE A 15 3.36 3.71 -2.62
C ILE A 15 4.12 4.58 -1.62
N SER A 16 5.42 4.40 -1.49
CA SER A 16 6.24 5.26 -0.64
C SER A 16 6.14 6.72 -1.05
N ILE A 17 6.24 6.99 -2.35
CA ILE A 17 6.10 8.35 -2.88
C ILE A 17 4.72 8.91 -2.55
N MET A 18 3.68 8.13 -2.76
CA MET A 18 2.30 8.55 -2.46
C MET A 18 2.15 8.92 -0.99
N LEU A 19 2.65 8.08 -0.07
CA LEU A 19 2.55 8.35 1.36
C LEU A 19 3.26 9.63 1.76
N GLU A 20 4.44 9.89 1.17
CA GLU A 20 5.16 11.13 1.41
C GLU A 20 4.38 12.34 0.89
N GLU A 21 3.81 12.24 -0.30
CA GLU A 21 3.06 13.34 -0.92
C GLU A 21 1.79 13.69 -0.15
N ILE A 22 1.07 12.71 0.37
CA ILE A 22 -0.14 12.97 1.15
C ILE A 22 0.15 13.26 2.62
N LYS A 23 1.41 13.14 3.03
CA LYS A 23 1.88 13.46 4.38
C LYS A 23 1.18 12.66 5.48
N PHE A 24 0.89 11.40 5.21
CA PHE A 24 0.34 10.50 6.22
C PHE A 24 1.46 9.99 7.12
N ASP A 25 1.13 9.78 8.40
CA ASP A 25 2.01 9.03 9.29
C ASP A 25 2.04 7.57 8.82
N TYR A 26 3.25 7.08 8.59
CA TYR A 26 3.41 5.69 8.19
C TYR A 26 4.72 5.13 8.69
N LYS A 27 4.78 3.81 8.77
CA LYS A 27 6.05 3.11 9.00
C LYS A 27 6.27 2.11 7.88
N VAL A 28 7.52 1.79 7.62
CA VAL A 28 7.92 0.84 6.59
C VAL A 28 8.42 -0.44 7.25
N THR A 29 7.86 -1.56 6.84
CA THR A 29 8.35 -2.88 7.22
C THR A 29 8.91 -3.53 5.96
N LYS A 30 10.23 -3.73 5.94
CA LYS A 30 10.88 -4.31 4.77
C LYS A 30 10.66 -5.81 4.72
N ILE A 31 10.28 -6.30 3.54
CA ILE A 31 10.17 -7.72 3.26
C ILE A 31 11.40 -8.14 2.47
N ASN A 32 12.15 -9.10 2.99
CA ASN A 32 13.36 -9.56 2.32
C ASN A 32 12.98 -10.64 1.30
N ILE A 33 12.81 -10.22 0.03
CA ILE A 33 12.40 -11.14 -1.03
C ILE A 33 13.50 -12.13 -1.39
N LEU A 34 14.76 -11.80 -1.12
CA LEU A 34 15.88 -12.72 -1.36
C LEU A 34 15.88 -13.89 -0.36
N LYS A 35 15.25 -13.70 0.79
CA LYS A 35 15.06 -14.75 1.81
C LYS A 35 13.66 -15.32 1.81
N ASP A 36 12.89 -15.08 0.75
CA ASP A 36 11.54 -15.62 0.57
C ASP A 36 10.56 -15.21 1.67
N GLU A 37 10.76 -14.05 2.29
CA GLU A 37 9.86 -13.58 3.35
C GLU A 37 8.44 -13.37 2.87
N GLN A 38 8.26 -13.06 1.57
CA GLN A 38 6.93 -12.89 0.98
C GLN A 38 6.13 -14.19 0.95
N PHE A 39 6.78 -15.34 1.13
CA PHE A 39 6.11 -16.64 1.14
C PHE A 39 5.79 -17.13 2.56
N LYS A 40 6.15 -16.38 3.58
CA LYS A 40 5.82 -16.76 4.96
C LYS A 40 4.32 -16.68 5.19
N PRO A 41 3.75 -17.57 6.03
CA PRO A 41 2.30 -17.60 6.27
C PRO A 41 1.73 -16.27 6.74
N GLU A 42 2.48 -15.55 7.59
CA GLU A 42 2.04 -14.25 8.10
C GLU A 42 1.81 -13.26 6.98
N PHE A 43 2.72 -13.23 6.00
CA PHE A 43 2.58 -12.32 4.86
C PHE A 43 1.50 -12.79 3.90
N LYS A 44 1.38 -14.10 3.69
CA LYS A 44 0.36 -14.64 2.78
C LYS A 44 -1.07 -14.36 3.24
N LYS A 45 -1.29 -14.20 4.54
CA LYS A 45 -2.60 -13.78 5.04
C LYS A 45 -2.98 -12.39 4.55
N LEU A 46 -1.99 -11.53 4.36
CA LEU A 46 -2.20 -10.15 3.88
C LEU A 46 -2.19 -10.06 2.36
N SER A 47 -1.39 -10.91 1.72
CA SER A 47 -1.25 -10.93 0.28
C SER A 47 -1.22 -12.38 -0.19
N PRO A 48 -2.38 -12.96 -0.54
CA PRO A 48 -2.47 -14.39 -0.89
C PRO A 48 -1.56 -14.81 -2.03
N PHE A 49 -1.24 -13.90 -2.92
CA PHE A 49 -0.37 -14.18 -4.07
C PHE A 49 1.07 -13.73 -3.82
N SER A 50 1.43 -13.46 -2.57
CA SER A 50 2.79 -13.04 -2.18
C SER A 50 3.25 -11.78 -2.93
N LYS A 51 2.33 -10.88 -3.23
CA LYS A 51 2.61 -9.63 -3.94
C LYS A 51 3.04 -8.53 -2.98
N ILE A 52 3.93 -7.68 -3.44
CA ILE A 52 4.39 -6.49 -2.74
C ILE A 52 4.03 -5.29 -3.64
N PRO A 53 3.58 -4.17 -3.09
CA PRO A 53 3.45 -3.82 -1.67
C PRO A 53 2.11 -4.25 -1.04
N VAL A 54 2.09 -4.20 0.30
CA VAL A 54 0.87 -4.34 1.10
C VAL A 54 0.83 -3.15 2.05
N ILE A 55 -0.36 -2.59 2.28
CA ILE A 55 -0.54 -1.63 3.38
C ILE A 55 -1.50 -2.21 4.42
N ILE A 56 -1.27 -1.81 5.66
CA ILE A 56 -2.20 -2.03 6.76
C ILE A 56 -2.56 -0.66 7.31
N ASP A 57 -3.84 -0.32 7.26
CA ASP A 57 -4.34 0.87 7.93
C ASP A 57 -4.78 0.45 9.32
N HIS A 58 -3.96 0.75 10.31
CA HIS A 58 -4.22 0.33 11.69
C HIS A 58 -5.41 1.05 12.30
N ASP A 59 -5.78 2.21 11.80
CA ASP A 59 -6.92 2.96 12.33
C ASP A 59 -8.25 2.29 11.95
N THR A 60 -8.33 1.72 10.75
CA THR A 60 -9.55 1.07 10.27
C THR A 60 -9.45 -0.46 10.28
N LYS A 61 -8.27 -0.99 10.64
CA LYS A 61 -7.98 -2.43 10.60
C LYS A 61 -8.19 -3.02 9.21
N THR A 62 -7.82 -2.25 8.20
CA THR A 62 -7.95 -2.65 6.80
C THR A 62 -6.57 -2.99 6.24
N SER A 63 -6.46 -4.10 5.53
CA SER A 63 -5.25 -4.42 4.80
C SER A 63 -5.57 -4.54 3.31
N LEU A 64 -4.64 -4.07 2.48
CA LEU A 64 -4.80 -4.07 1.03
C LEU A 64 -3.52 -4.51 0.36
N PHE A 65 -3.65 -5.29 -0.70
CA PHE A 65 -2.58 -5.59 -1.62
C PHE A 65 -2.99 -5.09 -3.02
N GLU A 66 -2.10 -5.14 -4.00
CA GLU A 66 -2.24 -4.53 -5.32
C GLU A 66 -2.01 -3.02 -5.26
N SER A 67 -0.96 -2.57 -5.93
CA SER A 67 -0.55 -1.16 -5.89
C SER A 67 -1.66 -0.23 -6.38
N GLY A 68 -2.42 -0.64 -7.40
CA GLY A 68 -3.54 0.17 -7.89
C GLY A 68 -4.61 0.39 -6.85
N ALA A 69 -5.02 -0.69 -6.16
CA ALA A 69 -6.02 -0.59 -5.09
C ALA A 69 -5.52 0.27 -3.93
N ILE A 70 -4.24 0.13 -3.58
CA ILE A 70 -3.63 0.93 -2.52
C ILE A 70 -3.64 2.41 -2.87
N LEU A 71 -3.28 2.76 -4.10
CA LEU A 71 -3.27 4.15 -4.55
C LEU A 71 -4.66 4.76 -4.48
N ILE A 72 -5.68 4.03 -4.92
CA ILE A 72 -7.06 4.50 -4.86
C ILE A 72 -7.49 4.72 -3.41
N TYR A 73 -7.22 3.76 -2.54
CA TYR A 73 -7.56 3.85 -1.12
C TYR A 73 -6.92 5.08 -0.46
N LEU A 74 -5.62 5.27 -0.67
CA LEU A 74 -4.90 6.40 -0.09
C LEU A 74 -5.37 7.73 -0.68
N GLY A 75 -5.64 7.76 -1.97
CA GLY A 75 -6.15 8.95 -2.62
C GLY A 75 -7.51 9.37 -2.08
N GLU A 76 -8.42 8.42 -1.93
CA GLU A 76 -9.75 8.70 -1.36
C GLU A 76 -9.67 9.11 0.10
N LYS A 77 -8.87 8.41 0.89
CA LYS A 77 -8.73 8.71 2.32
C LYS A 77 -8.14 10.09 2.54
N SER A 78 -7.14 10.47 1.76
CA SER A 78 -6.48 11.78 1.89
C SER A 78 -7.27 12.91 1.26
N GLY A 79 -8.05 12.63 0.23
CA GLY A 79 -8.75 13.64 -0.55
C GLY A 79 -7.84 14.52 -1.38
N LYS A 80 -6.55 14.20 -1.50
CA LYS A 80 -5.57 15.08 -2.14
C LYS A 80 -5.38 14.83 -3.63
N PHE A 81 -5.43 13.57 -4.05
CA PHE A 81 -5.14 13.19 -5.43
C PHE A 81 -6.29 12.49 -6.10
N TYR A 82 -7.42 12.35 -5.41
CA TYR A 82 -8.53 11.56 -5.91
C TYR A 82 -9.81 12.03 -5.25
N ASN A 83 -10.76 12.52 -6.04
CA ASN A 83 -12.08 12.90 -5.55
C ASN A 83 -13.14 12.36 -6.51
N LYS A 84 -14.42 12.52 -6.14
CA LYS A 84 -15.53 11.95 -6.92
C LYS A 84 -15.56 12.48 -8.35
N SER A 85 -15.30 13.77 -8.55
CA SER A 85 -15.27 14.36 -9.88
C SER A 85 -14.16 13.78 -10.72
N GLN A 86 -12.97 13.68 -10.15
CA GLN A 86 -11.82 13.10 -10.83
C GLN A 86 -12.03 11.61 -11.12
N ARG A 87 -12.68 10.90 -10.21
CA ARG A 87 -13.01 9.50 -10.42
C ARG A 87 -13.90 9.33 -11.65
N THR A 88 -14.90 10.18 -11.80
CA THR A 88 -15.81 10.13 -12.93
C THR A 88 -15.08 10.36 -14.24
N ILE A 89 -14.11 11.27 -14.25
CA ILE A 89 -13.32 11.59 -15.42
C ILE A 89 -12.33 10.49 -15.75
N ILE A 90 -11.67 9.95 -14.74
CA ILE A 90 -10.62 8.96 -14.89
C ILE A 90 -11.19 7.59 -15.26
N ASN A 91 -12.30 7.22 -14.68
CA ASN A 91 -12.97 5.96 -14.93
C ASN A 91 -13.77 5.99 -16.22
#